data_e266b8bd70f877b7cb96f98bf681001b
#
_entry.id   e266b8bd70f877b7cb96f98bf681001b
#
_cell.length_a   1.000
_cell.length_b   1.000
_cell.length_c   1.000
_cell.angle_alpha   90.00
_cell.angle_beta   90.00
_cell.angle_gamma   90.00
#
_symmetry.space_group_name_H-M   'P 1'
#
loop_
_entity.id
_entity.type
_entity.pdbx_description
1 polymer ?
#
loop_
_entity_poly.entity_id
_entity_poly.type
_entity_poly.pdbx_seq_one_letter_code
_entity_poly.pdbx_strand_id
1 'polypeptide(L)'
;MFLRYFPRSFAGGSALAQLFVEAEKIAHARELAQSAARGVQAFIDRHTTVAIERTVLRLLGIGAAGTRGAPLANLIVDRLAEAKVLHKGAAYWLGRALKSAPGKDPLHAIERLVAHPEKLPALNAEEENELRETMRADTRAAVEELRERIRTRQGLKASLQVGSSFAGAPWKYVIVATGNIYDDVEQARAAAQQGADVIAVIRSTAQSLLDYVPHGATTEGFGGTYATQENFHIMREALDETSRKLGRYIHLTNYSSGLCMPEIAYMAAFERLDMLLNDAMYGILFRDINMRRTFCDQYFSRRICGFAGIIINTGEDNYITTADADEAAHTVIASQLINETFAHLAGMTDDLIGFGHSFEIDPAREDTLLREFAMAMMVRELFPRSPIKYMPPTKHKEGDIFFSHAYDVMADLVAITTGQGIQLLGMMTEAMHNPFLMDRFVALKSAAYVYRGARHLGDEISFKPDGIIARRQREVFEQALSLLEEVARDGLMAAIGRARFGDTARTETGGKGLAGVFERAPDYFNTFLEILESTDRRAA
;
A
#
# COMPACT_ATOMS: atom_id res chain seq x y z
N MET A 1 -14.05 19.83 -8.75
CA MET A 1 -14.51 19.16 -9.99
C MET A 1 -13.80 17.82 -10.23
N PHE A 2 -13.31 17.16 -9.19
CA PHE A 2 -12.50 15.92 -9.23
C PHE A 2 -13.26 14.61 -8.95
N LEU A 3 -14.58 14.69 -8.65
CA LEU A 3 -15.36 13.58 -8.10
C LEU A 3 -16.18 12.77 -9.13
N ARG A 4 -15.89 12.80 -10.43
CA ARG A 4 -16.76 12.17 -11.45
C ARG A 4 -16.18 11.00 -12.23
N TYR A 5 -15.00 10.46 -11.89
CA TYR A 5 -14.34 9.41 -12.71
C TYR A 5 -14.11 8.06 -12.01
N PHE A 6 -14.61 7.85 -10.82
CA PHE A 6 -14.78 6.47 -10.35
C PHE A 6 -16.17 6.00 -10.77
N PRO A 7 -16.30 4.79 -11.35
CA PRO A 7 -17.60 4.21 -11.53
C PRO A 7 -18.34 4.23 -10.19
N ARG A 8 -19.57 4.63 -10.19
CA ARG A 8 -20.44 4.84 -9.03
C ARG A 8 -20.66 3.60 -8.15
N SER A 9 -19.74 2.68 -8.11
CA SER A 9 -19.99 1.47 -7.34
C SER A 9 -18.78 0.56 -7.11
N PHE A 10 -17.91 0.85 -6.17
CA PHE A 10 -17.67 -0.21 -5.21
C PHE A 10 -18.91 -0.36 -4.27
N ALA A 11 -19.80 0.59 -4.26
CA ALA A 11 -21.14 0.54 -3.71
C ALA A 11 -22.14 -0.12 -4.69
N GLY A 12 -21.76 -1.21 -5.32
CA GLY A 12 -22.71 -2.20 -5.82
C GLY A 12 -23.21 -2.91 -4.57
N GLY A 13 -24.28 -2.41 -3.98
CA GLY A 13 -24.90 -3.08 -2.86
C GLY A 13 -25.18 -4.53 -3.27
N SER A 14 -24.39 -5.47 -2.75
CA SER A 14 -24.82 -6.85 -2.67
C SER A 14 -26.02 -6.84 -1.75
N ALA A 15 -27.12 -7.43 -2.15
CA ALA A 15 -28.28 -7.61 -1.28
C ALA A 15 -27.98 -8.49 -0.06
N LEU A 16 -26.81 -9.13 -0.01
CA LEU A 16 -26.24 -9.79 1.17
C LEU A 16 -25.62 -8.80 2.18
N ALA A 17 -25.93 -7.53 2.10
CA ALA A 17 -25.59 -6.52 3.10
C ALA A 17 -26.31 -6.83 4.43
N GLN A 18 -25.76 -7.76 5.21
CA GLN A 18 -26.29 -8.17 6.52
C GLN A 18 -25.18 -8.11 7.55
N LEU A 19 -25.10 -6.96 8.25
CA LEU A 19 -24.26 -6.83 9.42
C LEU A 19 -25.12 -7.03 10.68
N PHE A 20 -24.78 -8.05 11.46
CA PHE A 20 -25.49 -8.42 12.69
C PHE A 20 -24.84 -7.82 13.95
N VAL A 21 -24.30 -6.62 13.82
CA VAL A 21 -23.65 -5.84 14.88
C VAL A 21 -24.37 -4.50 15.03
N GLU A 22 -24.58 -4.07 16.25
CA GLU A 22 -25.27 -2.81 16.56
C GLU A 22 -24.47 -1.59 16.11
N ALA A 23 -25.14 -0.61 15.49
CA ALA A 23 -24.51 0.60 14.95
C ALA A 23 -23.75 1.42 16.01
N GLU A 24 -24.26 1.44 17.25
CA GLU A 24 -23.62 2.14 18.38
C GLU A 24 -22.26 1.52 18.73
N LYS A 25 -22.14 0.19 18.71
CA LYS A 25 -20.86 -0.50 18.94
C LYS A 25 -19.85 -0.20 17.82
N ILE A 26 -20.31 -0.11 16.57
CA ILE A 26 -19.46 0.25 15.44
C ILE A 26 -18.94 1.68 15.58
N ALA A 27 -19.81 2.62 15.96
CA ALA A 27 -19.42 4.01 16.21
C ALA A 27 -18.39 4.09 17.34
N HIS A 28 -18.62 3.38 18.45
CA HIS A 28 -17.68 3.33 19.57
C HIS A 28 -16.34 2.71 19.19
N ALA A 29 -16.33 1.62 18.42
CA ALA A 29 -15.10 1.03 17.92
C ALA A 29 -14.28 2.00 17.06
N ARG A 30 -14.93 2.82 16.22
CA ARG A 30 -14.26 3.87 15.44
C ARG A 30 -13.68 4.98 16.32
N GLU A 31 -14.36 5.39 17.37
CA GLU A 31 -13.83 6.38 18.34
C GLU A 31 -12.56 5.87 19.03
N LEU A 32 -12.57 4.60 19.46
CA LEU A 32 -11.40 3.96 20.06
C LEU A 32 -10.24 3.85 19.07
N ALA A 33 -10.51 3.44 17.84
CA ALA A 33 -9.51 3.37 16.76
C ALA A 33 -8.91 4.76 16.46
N GLN A 34 -9.72 5.81 16.46
CA GLN A 34 -9.25 7.20 16.33
C GLN A 34 -8.34 7.61 17.48
N SER A 35 -8.68 7.25 18.72
CA SER A 35 -7.84 7.51 19.88
C SER A 35 -6.48 6.82 19.76
N ALA A 36 -6.48 5.55 19.39
CA ALA A 36 -5.26 4.75 19.18
C ALA A 36 -4.35 5.35 18.11
N ALA A 37 -4.91 5.72 16.96
CA ALA A 37 -4.14 6.28 15.84
C ALA A 37 -3.57 7.68 16.15
N ARG A 38 -4.34 8.55 16.84
CA ARG A 38 -3.87 9.89 17.23
C ARG A 38 -2.68 9.84 18.17
N GLY A 39 -2.59 8.84 19.05
CA GLY A 39 -1.42 8.64 19.92
C GLY A 39 -0.13 8.43 19.10
N VAL A 40 -0.20 7.65 18.03
CA VAL A 40 0.91 7.42 17.11
C VAL A 40 1.16 8.65 16.22
N GLN A 41 0.10 9.34 15.78
CA GLN A 41 0.23 10.55 14.95
C GLN A 41 1.05 11.64 15.66
N ALA A 42 0.87 11.82 16.96
CA ALA A 42 1.66 12.77 17.75
C ALA A 42 3.17 12.46 17.75
N PHE A 43 3.56 11.19 17.59
CA PHE A 43 4.95 10.80 17.36
C PHE A 43 5.37 11.13 15.91
N ILE A 44 4.56 10.76 14.90
CA ILE A 44 4.82 11.01 13.48
C ILE A 44 5.08 12.50 13.22
N ASP A 45 4.27 13.38 13.80
CA ASP A 45 4.34 14.83 13.59
C ASP A 45 5.68 15.45 14.04
N ARG A 46 6.38 14.79 14.96
CA ARG A 46 7.68 15.24 15.51
C ARG A 46 8.88 14.57 14.87
N HIS A 47 8.69 13.58 13.98
CA HIS A 47 9.78 12.78 13.45
C HIS A 47 9.82 12.77 11.93
N THR A 48 11.03 12.60 11.40
CA THR A 48 11.29 12.25 10.00
C THR A 48 12.12 10.98 9.93
N THR A 49 12.30 10.45 8.72
CA THR A 49 13.08 9.24 8.50
C THR A 49 14.02 9.40 7.30
N VAL A 50 15.04 8.57 7.23
CA VAL A 50 15.94 8.53 6.07
C VAL A 50 15.17 8.27 4.77
N ALA A 51 14.10 7.47 4.79
CA ALA A 51 13.29 7.20 3.59
C ALA A 51 12.44 8.41 3.15
N ILE A 52 11.88 9.16 4.10
CA ILE A 52 11.19 10.43 3.81
C ILE A 52 12.17 11.42 3.16
N GLU A 53 13.34 11.58 3.74
CA GLU A 53 14.34 12.55 3.25
C GLU A 53 14.90 12.15 1.87
N ARG A 54 15.12 10.85 1.61
CA ARG A 54 15.47 10.35 0.28
C ARG A 54 14.36 10.61 -0.74
N THR A 55 13.10 10.50 -0.32
CA THR A 55 11.95 10.78 -1.20
C THR A 55 11.90 12.24 -1.62
N VAL A 56 12.20 13.17 -0.72
CA VAL A 56 12.30 14.60 -1.03
C VAL A 56 13.40 14.86 -2.06
N LEU A 57 14.56 14.24 -1.90
CA LEU A 57 15.65 14.35 -2.87
C LEU A 57 15.28 13.76 -4.24
N ARG A 58 14.58 12.62 -4.27
CA ARG A 58 14.08 12.02 -5.53
C ARG A 58 13.12 12.94 -6.27
N LEU A 59 12.21 13.59 -5.55
CA LEU A 59 11.32 14.59 -6.14
C LEU A 59 12.11 15.74 -6.78
N LEU A 60 13.21 16.16 -6.14
CA LEU A 60 14.10 17.21 -6.64
C LEU A 60 15.08 16.73 -7.72
N GLY A 61 14.85 15.55 -8.31
CA GLY A 61 15.65 14.99 -9.40
C GLY A 61 16.91 14.23 -8.97
N ILE A 62 17.12 14.03 -7.65
CA ILE A 62 18.30 13.35 -7.11
C ILE A 62 17.90 11.91 -6.75
N GLY A 63 17.73 11.06 -7.75
CA GLY A 63 17.37 9.66 -7.54
C GLY A 63 18.29 8.66 -8.22
N ALA A 64 19.05 9.10 -9.21
CA ALA A 64 19.85 8.26 -10.08
C ALA A 64 20.96 7.49 -9.35
N ALA A 65 21.49 6.44 -10.02
CA ALA A 65 22.64 5.71 -9.54
C ALA A 65 23.82 6.66 -9.29
N GLY A 66 24.30 6.63 -8.06
CA GLY A 66 25.53 7.32 -7.70
C GLY A 66 26.76 6.55 -8.17
N THR A 67 27.94 7.10 -7.94
CA THR A 67 29.20 6.39 -8.09
C THR A 67 29.22 5.15 -7.17
N ARG A 68 29.62 3.99 -7.69
CA ARG A 68 29.68 2.70 -6.99
C ARG A 68 28.34 1.97 -6.77
N GLY A 69 27.29 2.27 -7.57
CA GLY A 69 26.03 1.51 -7.55
C GLY A 69 25.05 1.86 -6.42
N ALA A 70 25.40 2.75 -5.48
CA ALA A 70 24.47 3.25 -4.48
C ALA A 70 23.68 4.44 -5.05
N PRO A 71 22.36 4.55 -4.80
CA PRO A 71 21.58 5.71 -5.22
C PRO A 71 22.13 7.00 -4.58
N LEU A 72 22.19 8.07 -5.36
CA LEU A 72 22.75 9.35 -4.88
C LEU A 72 21.96 9.90 -3.68
N ALA A 73 20.64 9.74 -3.67
CA ALA A 73 19.81 10.10 -2.53
C ALA A 73 20.25 9.40 -1.22
N ASN A 74 20.62 8.10 -1.31
CA ASN A 74 21.15 7.37 -0.15
C ASN A 74 22.49 7.98 0.32
N LEU A 75 23.44 8.19 -0.60
CA LEU A 75 24.75 8.74 -0.24
C LEU A 75 24.64 10.08 0.51
N ILE A 76 23.72 10.96 0.06
CA ILE A 76 23.47 12.25 0.71
C ILE A 76 22.84 12.05 2.09
N VAL A 77 21.75 11.29 2.16
CA VAL A 77 20.98 11.15 3.40
C VAL A 77 21.77 10.38 4.46
N ASP A 78 22.49 9.33 4.08
CA ASP A 78 23.33 8.55 4.99
C ASP A 78 24.41 9.45 5.57
N ARG A 79 25.03 10.31 4.75
CA ARG A 79 26.05 11.25 5.22
C ARG A 79 25.49 12.32 6.16
N LEU A 80 24.28 12.84 5.87
CA LEU A 80 23.60 13.79 6.77
C LEU A 80 23.22 13.14 8.11
N ALA A 81 22.81 11.87 8.06
CA ALA A 81 22.47 11.09 9.24
C ALA A 81 23.72 10.82 10.11
N GLU A 82 24.84 10.39 9.49
CA GLU A 82 26.13 10.20 10.17
C GLU A 82 26.64 11.50 10.84
N ALA A 83 26.50 12.63 10.14
CA ALA A 83 26.84 13.94 10.66
C ALA A 83 25.84 14.47 11.71
N LYS A 84 24.76 13.73 11.99
CA LYS A 84 23.68 14.08 12.94
C LYS A 84 22.98 15.40 12.62
N VAL A 85 22.86 15.75 11.35
CA VAL A 85 22.25 17.02 10.89
C VAL A 85 20.95 16.83 10.09
N LEU A 86 20.53 15.59 9.87
CA LEU A 86 19.34 15.25 9.08
C LEU A 86 18.03 15.82 9.67
N HIS A 87 18.01 16.12 10.97
CA HIS A 87 16.87 16.71 11.67
C HIS A 87 16.39 18.05 11.10
N LYS A 88 17.21 18.73 10.29
CA LYS A 88 16.84 19.96 9.55
C LYS A 88 16.19 19.70 8.18
N GLY A 89 16.22 18.46 7.69
CA GLY A 89 15.70 18.05 6.38
C GLY A 89 16.74 18.08 5.26
N ALA A 90 16.65 17.10 4.35
CA ALA A 90 17.58 16.98 3.22
C ALA A 90 17.45 18.14 2.21
N ALA A 91 16.25 18.69 2.02
CA ALA A 91 16.02 19.85 1.17
C ALA A 91 16.80 21.09 1.63
N TYR A 92 16.87 21.32 2.95
CA TYR A 92 17.66 22.40 3.52
C TYR A 92 19.15 22.25 3.17
N TRP A 93 19.70 21.06 3.38
CA TRP A 93 21.12 20.79 3.14
C TRP A 93 21.49 20.82 1.66
N LEU A 94 20.60 20.32 0.79
CA LEU A 94 20.79 20.43 -0.66
C LEU A 94 20.80 21.90 -1.09
N GLY A 95 19.82 22.69 -0.67
CA GLY A 95 19.75 24.12 -0.99
C GLY A 95 20.98 24.88 -0.50
N ARG A 96 21.47 24.56 0.71
CA ARG A 96 22.69 25.15 1.27
C ARG A 96 23.93 24.80 0.46
N ALA A 97 24.05 23.56 -0.02
CA ALA A 97 25.16 23.12 -0.87
C ALA A 97 25.13 23.85 -2.22
N LEU A 98 23.97 23.94 -2.86
CA LEU A 98 23.78 24.62 -4.15
C LEU A 98 24.11 26.14 -4.04
N LYS A 99 23.62 26.79 -2.99
CA LYS A 99 23.91 28.22 -2.74
C LYS A 99 25.40 28.49 -2.46
N SER A 100 26.09 27.57 -1.81
CA SER A 100 27.53 27.72 -1.51
C SER A 100 28.46 27.44 -2.71
N ALA A 101 27.91 27.09 -3.87
CA ALA A 101 28.66 26.83 -5.10
C ALA A 101 28.05 27.58 -6.30
N PRO A 102 27.83 28.91 -6.23
CA PRO A 102 27.17 29.66 -7.30
C PRO A 102 27.99 29.57 -8.60
N GLY A 103 27.30 29.33 -9.73
CA GLY A 103 27.92 29.23 -11.06
C GLY A 103 28.74 27.94 -11.29
N LYS A 104 28.75 26.99 -10.36
CA LYS A 104 29.37 25.67 -10.52
C LYS A 104 28.31 24.63 -10.86
N ASP A 105 28.78 23.51 -11.45
CA ASP A 105 27.95 22.35 -11.71
C ASP A 105 27.25 21.90 -10.41
N PRO A 106 25.92 21.66 -10.43
CA PRO A 106 25.19 21.08 -9.29
C PRO A 106 25.82 19.81 -8.73
N LEU A 107 26.44 18.97 -9.56
CA LEU A 107 27.16 17.78 -9.13
C LEU A 107 28.31 18.12 -8.16
N HIS A 108 29.05 19.20 -8.41
CA HIS A 108 30.11 19.62 -7.51
C HIS A 108 29.57 20.07 -6.12
N ALA A 109 28.40 20.71 -6.10
CA ALA A 109 27.74 21.06 -4.84
C ALA A 109 27.35 19.80 -4.04
N ILE A 110 26.81 18.80 -4.73
CA ILE A 110 26.42 17.51 -4.16
C ILE A 110 27.64 16.74 -3.65
N GLU A 111 28.72 16.70 -4.42
CA GLU A 111 29.99 16.07 -4.00
C GLU A 111 30.51 16.69 -2.68
N ARG A 112 30.46 18.00 -2.56
CA ARG A 112 30.85 18.70 -1.31
C ARG A 112 29.90 18.37 -0.16
N LEU A 113 28.60 18.29 -0.41
CA LEU A 113 27.60 17.90 0.57
C LEU A 113 27.87 16.48 1.10
N VAL A 114 28.13 15.54 0.20
CA VAL A 114 28.45 14.15 0.55
C VAL A 114 29.78 14.04 1.28
N ALA A 115 30.79 14.82 0.89
CA ALA A 115 32.12 14.76 1.52
C ALA A 115 32.10 15.37 2.92
N HIS A 116 31.57 16.58 3.08
CA HIS A 116 31.73 17.41 4.29
C HIS A 116 30.51 18.33 4.52
N PRO A 117 29.31 17.83 4.90
CA PRO A 117 28.15 18.68 5.16
C PRO A 117 28.40 19.71 6.26
N GLU A 118 29.22 19.34 7.25
CA GLU A 118 29.61 20.20 8.38
C GLU A 118 30.50 21.38 7.99
N LYS A 119 31.16 21.34 6.81
CA LYS A 119 32.04 22.41 6.31
C LYS A 119 31.33 23.38 5.35
N LEU A 120 30.05 23.18 5.08
CA LEU A 120 29.30 24.15 4.29
C LEU A 120 29.21 25.48 5.03
N PRO A 121 29.38 26.64 4.34
CA PRO A 121 29.36 27.96 4.99
C PRO A 121 28.06 28.18 5.75
N ALA A 122 28.12 28.82 6.90
CA ALA A 122 26.91 29.31 7.57
C ALA A 122 26.26 30.40 6.69
N LEU A 123 24.96 30.43 6.65
CA LEU A 123 24.17 31.42 5.94
C LEU A 123 23.67 32.47 6.93
N ASN A 124 23.59 33.72 6.52
CA ASN A 124 22.87 34.75 7.25
C ASN A 124 21.32 34.60 7.02
N ALA A 125 20.53 35.38 7.74
CA ALA A 125 19.06 35.26 7.68
C ALA A 125 18.46 35.56 6.29
N GLU A 126 19.05 36.47 5.53
CA GLU A 126 18.61 36.80 4.16
C GLU A 126 18.91 35.63 3.21
N GLU A 127 20.11 35.09 3.30
CA GLU A 127 20.54 33.93 2.52
C GLU A 127 19.73 32.67 2.84
N GLU A 128 19.36 32.45 4.10
CA GLU A 128 18.47 31.35 4.49
C GLU A 128 17.05 31.51 3.92
N ASN A 129 16.50 32.71 3.95
CA ASN A 129 15.20 32.99 3.37
C ASN A 129 15.20 32.77 1.85
N GLU A 130 16.22 33.27 1.16
CA GLU A 130 16.38 33.07 -0.28
C GLU A 130 16.52 31.58 -0.64
N LEU A 131 17.31 30.82 0.13
CA LEU A 131 17.43 29.37 -0.01
C LEU A 131 16.05 28.70 0.08
N ARG A 132 15.29 29.00 1.14
CA ARG A 132 13.99 28.39 1.38
C ARG A 132 13.02 28.69 0.24
N GLU A 133 12.98 29.94 -0.25
CA GLU A 133 12.13 30.32 -1.39
C GLU A 133 12.55 29.62 -2.70
N THR A 134 13.85 29.51 -2.96
CA THR A 134 14.38 28.79 -4.13
C THR A 134 13.96 27.31 -4.07
N MET A 135 14.20 26.63 -2.95
CA MET A 135 13.84 25.22 -2.79
C MET A 135 12.33 24.98 -2.88
N ARG A 136 11.50 25.91 -2.39
CA ARG A 136 10.03 25.85 -2.59
C ARG A 136 9.65 26.03 -4.05
N ALA A 137 10.34 26.90 -4.80
CA ALA A 137 10.10 27.09 -6.23
C ALA A 137 10.46 25.81 -7.02
N ASP A 138 11.62 25.24 -6.76
CA ASP A 138 12.08 23.99 -7.38
C ASP A 138 11.12 22.84 -7.08
N THR A 139 10.68 22.71 -5.82
CA THR A 139 9.70 21.71 -5.43
C THR A 139 8.35 21.91 -6.12
N ARG A 140 7.88 23.15 -6.26
CA ARG A 140 6.64 23.43 -7.02
C ARG A 140 6.75 23.00 -8.47
N ALA A 141 7.89 23.25 -9.13
CA ALA A 141 8.14 22.82 -10.49
C ALA A 141 8.13 21.29 -10.62
N ALA A 142 8.83 20.60 -9.72
CA ALA A 142 8.86 19.12 -9.68
C ALA A 142 7.47 18.51 -9.39
N VAL A 143 6.69 19.11 -8.51
CA VAL A 143 5.31 18.66 -8.23
C VAL A 143 4.38 18.92 -9.42
N GLU A 144 4.61 19.97 -10.22
CA GLU A 144 3.82 20.17 -11.42
C GLU A 144 4.11 19.10 -12.49
N GLU A 145 5.35 18.66 -12.62
CA GLU A 145 5.67 17.50 -13.45
C GLU A 145 4.96 16.24 -12.95
N LEU A 146 4.97 15.99 -11.64
CA LEU A 146 4.23 14.87 -11.04
C LEU A 146 2.72 14.97 -11.33
N ARG A 147 2.11 16.16 -11.26
CA ARG A 147 0.71 16.38 -11.63
C ARG A 147 0.44 16.05 -13.09
N GLU A 148 1.36 16.37 -14.00
CA GLU A 148 1.20 16.02 -15.41
C GLU A 148 1.20 14.51 -15.64
N ARG A 149 2.07 13.76 -14.93
CA ARG A 149 2.05 12.30 -14.93
C ARG A 149 0.71 11.75 -14.44
N ILE A 150 0.17 12.33 -13.37
CA ILE A 150 -1.14 11.95 -12.83
C ILE A 150 -2.26 12.24 -13.84
N ARG A 151 -2.26 13.42 -14.48
CA ARG A 151 -3.24 13.78 -15.54
C ARG A 151 -3.17 12.83 -16.73
N THR A 152 -1.98 12.42 -17.15
CA THR A 152 -1.78 11.44 -18.23
C THR A 152 -2.48 10.12 -17.90
N ARG A 153 -2.30 9.58 -16.69
CA ARG A 153 -3.02 8.38 -16.23
C ARG A 153 -4.54 8.59 -16.23
N GLN A 154 -5.00 9.71 -15.67
CA GLN A 154 -6.42 10.03 -15.61
C GLN A 154 -7.04 10.17 -17.01
N GLY A 155 -6.33 10.80 -17.94
CA GLY A 155 -6.75 10.94 -19.33
C GLY A 155 -6.91 9.59 -20.03
N LEU A 156 -5.96 8.66 -19.83
CA LEU A 156 -6.07 7.31 -20.36
C LEU A 156 -7.25 6.54 -19.76
N LYS A 157 -7.44 6.62 -18.44
CA LYS A 157 -8.60 6.03 -17.76
C LYS A 157 -9.94 6.58 -18.30
N ALA A 158 -10.00 7.88 -18.54
CA ALA A 158 -11.21 8.53 -19.05
C ALA A 158 -11.54 8.12 -20.50
N SER A 159 -10.54 7.72 -21.28
CA SER A 159 -10.70 7.33 -22.68
C SER A 159 -11.04 5.85 -22.88
N LEU A 160 -10.98 5.03 -21.84
CA LEU A 160 -11.15 3.57 -21.89
C LEU A 160 -12.21 3.09 -20.90
N GLN A 161 -12.70 1.87 -21.11
CA GLN A 161 -13.54 1.20 -20.12
C GLN A 161 -12.69 0.87 -18.87
N VAL A 162 -13.12 1.36 -17.71
CA VAL A 162 -12.49 1.05 -16.40
C VAL A 162 -13.39 0.10 -15.62
N GLY A 163 -12.79 -0.92 -15.02
CA GLY A 163 -13.49 -1.88 -14.17
C GLY A 163 -13.61 -3.26 -14.79
N SER A 164 -14.24 -4.17 -14.03
CA SER A 164 -14.48 -5.55 -14.48
C SER A 164 -15.36 -5.59 -15.72
N SER A 165 -15.12 -6.56 -16.59
CA SER A 165 -15.97 -6.87 -17.75
C SER A 165 -17.40 -7.25 -17.34
N PHE A 166 -17.63 -7.55 -16.06
CA PHE A 166 -18.93 -7.82 -15.47
C PHE A 166 -19.26 -6.73 -14.44
N ALA A 167 -20.29 -5.93 -14.67
CA ALA A 167 -20.71 -4.90 -13.74
C ALA A 167 -20.99 -5.48 -12.34
N GLY A 168 -20.39 -4.88 -11.30
CA GLY A 168 -20.54 -5.33 -9.92
C GLY A 168 -19.64 -6.50 -9.50
N ALA A 169 -18.86 -7.09 -10.40
CA ALA A 169 -17.90 -8.12 -10.04
C ALA A 169 -16.58 -7.53 -9.56
N PRO A 170 -15.86 -8.23 -8.66
CA PRO A 170 -14.53 -7.84 -8.25
C PRO A 170 -13.57 -7.67 -9.43
N TRP A 171 -12.62 -6.75 -9.32
CA TRP A 171 -11.51 -6.68 -10.27
C TRP A 171 -10.60 -7.90 -10.10
N LYS A 172 -10.39 -8.63 -11.20
CA LYS A 172 -9.50 -9.79 -11.22
C LYS A 172 -8.04 -9.33 -11.17
N TYR A 173 -7.43 -9.52 -10.04
CA TYR A 173 -6.04 -9.15 -9.75
C TYR A 173 -5.14 -10.38 -9.92
N VAL A 174 -4.12 -10.28 -10.76
CA VAL A 174 -3.20 -11.37 -11.11
C VAL A 174 -1.76 -10.95 -10.88
N ILE A 175 -0.98 -11.83 -10.26
CA ILE A 175 0.44 -11.63 -10.00
C ILE A 175 1.26 -12.11 -11.19
N VAL A 176 2.20 -11.26 -11.63
CA VAL A 176 3.32 -11.60 -12.53
C VAL A 176 4.61 -11.11 -11.87
N ALA A 177 5.53 -12.00 -11.55
CA ALA A 177 6.76 -11.66 -10.83
C ALA A 177 7.80 -12.77 -11.01
N THR A 178 8.33 -12.88 -12.23
CA THR A 178 9.29 -13.93 -12.60
C THR A 178 10.70 -13.66 -12.10
N GLY A 179 11.02 -12.41 -11.77
CA GLY A 179 12.39 -11.95 -11.52
C GLY A 179 13.05 -11.36 -12.77
N ASN A 180 12.33 -11.30 -13.90
CA ASN A 180 12.74 -10.63 -15.12
C ASN A 180 11.60 -9.75 -15.64
N ILE A 181 11.78 -8.45 -15.67
CA ILE A 181 10.73 -7.50 -16.05
C ILE A 181 10.23 -7.71 -17.48
N TYR A 182 11.08 -8.17 -18.39
CA TYR A 182 10.70 -8.38 -19.78
C TYR A 182 9.82 -9.63 -19.93
N ASP A 183 10.10 -10.69 -19.18
CA ASP A 183 9.23 -11.86 -19.09
C ASP A 183 7.93 -11.52 -18.40
N ASP A 184 7.96 -10.69 -17.36
CA ASP A 184 6.77 -10.18 -16.66
C ASP A 184 5.86 -9.41 -17.60
N VAL A 185 6.41 -8.60 -18.52
CA VAL A 185 5.63 -7.86 -19.54
C VAL A 185 4.86 -8.82 -20.44
N GLU A 186 5.49 -9.87 -20.94
CA GLU A 186 4.82 -10.86 -21.80
C GLU A 186 3.72 -11.61 -21.03
N GLN A 187 3.97 -11.98 -19.78
CA GLN A 187 2.96 -12.63 -18.93
C GLN A 187 1.84 -11.67 -18.57
N ALA A 188 2.12 -10.40 -18.33
CA ALA A 188 1.13 -9.36 -18.05
C ALA A 188 0.19 -9.12 -19.25
N ARG A 189 0.77 -9.02 -20.46
CA ARG A 189 0.00 -8.90 -21.71
C ARG A 189 -0.93 -10.09 -21.92
N ALA A 190 -0.43 -11.31 -21.73
CA ALA A 190 -1.21 -12.52 -21.82
C ALA A 190 -2.36 -12.56 -20.81
N ALA A 191 -2.10 -12.24 -19.54
CA ALA A 191 -3.11 -12.18 -18.50
C ALA A 191 -4.18 -11.11 -18.78
N ALA A 192 -3.78 -9.92 -19.24
CA ALA A 192 -4.70 -8.85 -19.61
C ALA A 192 -5.63 -9.26 -20.76
N GLN A 193 -5.08 -9.93 -21.81
CA GLN A 193 -5.88 -10.48 -22.92
C GLN A 193 -6.87 -11.55 -22.46
N GLN A 194 -6.53 -12.31 -21.43
CA GLN A 194 -7.38 -13.33 -20.81
C GLN A 194 -8.40 -12.76 -19.82
N GLY A 195 -8.38 -11.46 -19.58
CA GLY A 195 -9.38 -10.76 -18.78
C GLY A 195 -8.97 -10.33 -17.39
N ALA A 196 -7.66 -10.30 -17.06
CA ALA A 196 -7.17 -9.66 -15.84
C ALA A 196 -7.47 -8.16 -15.87
N ASP A 197 -7.93 -7.61 -14.77
CA ASP A 197 -8.25 -6.19 -14.60
C ASP A 197 -7.09 -5.44 -13.91
N VAL A 198 -6.32 -6.13 -13.08
CA VAL A 198 -5.18 -5.62 -12.32
C VAL A 198 -4.00 -6.56 -12.49
N ILE A 199 -2.86 -6.01 -12.86
CA ILE A 199 -1.57 -6.71 -12.91
C ILE A 199 -0.74 -6.27 -11.72
N ALA A 200 -0.25 -7.23 -10.95
CA ALA A 200 0.68 -7.01 -9.85
C ALA A 200 2.07 -7.53 -10.20
N VAL A 201 3.03 -6.62 -10.23
CA VAL A 201 4.45 -7.00 -10.26
C VAL A 201 4.95 -6.95 -8.83
N ILE A 202 4.88 -8.09 -8.14
CA ILE A 202 5.30 -8.15 -6.74
C ILE A 202 6.81 -8.09 -6.67
N ARG A 203 7.32 -7.16 -5.85
CA ARG A 203 8.74 -7.10 -5.55
C ARG A 203 9.19 -8.34 -4.78
N SER A 204 10.46 -8.67 -4.92
CA SER A 204 11.09 -9.66 -4.03
C SER A 204 10.80 -9.34 -2.57
N THR A 205 10.44 -10.36 -1.81
CA THR A 205 10.19 -10.25 -0.37
C THR A 205 11.37 -9.65 0.39
N ALA A 206 12.61 -10.01 -0.02
CA ALA A 206 13.84 -9.49 0.54
C ALA A 206 13.99 -7.98 0.36
N GLN A 207 13.44 -7.38 -0.70
CA GLN A 207 13.52 -5.94 -0.94
C GLN A 207 12.83 -5.13 0.17
N SER A 208 11.86 -5.68 0.89
CA SER A 208 11.23 -4.97 2.02
C SER A 208 12.24 -4.61 3.12
N LEU A 209 13.33 -5.35 3.21
CA LEU A 209 14.40 -5.16 4.20
C LEU A 209 15.62 -4.40 3.66
N LEU A 210 15.61 -4.00 2.38
CA LEU A 210 16.64 -3.14 1.81
C LEU A 210 16.32 -1.68 2.17
N ASP A 211 17.28 -0.99 2.78
CA ASP A 211 17.15 0.45 3.08
C ASP A 211 17.69 1.31 1.91
N TYR A 212 17.46 0.85 0.70
CA TYR A 212 17.70 1.55 -0.56
C TYR A 212 16.81 0.94 -1.66
N VAL A 213 16.52 1.72 -2.69
CA VAL A 213 15.81 1.22 -3.88
C VAL A 213 16.86 0.82 -4.93
N PRO A 214 16.85 -0.44 -5.40
CA PRO A 214 17.69 -0.86 -6.51
C PRO A 214 17.48 0.00 -7.76
N HIS A 215 18.49 0.12 -8.62
CA HIS A 215 18.44 0.89 -9.86
C HIS A 215 18.38 -0.03 -11.08
N GLY A 216 17.67 0.41 -12.12
CA GLY A 216 17.60 -0.24 -13.41
C GLY A 216 16.55 -1.36 -13.52
N ALA A 217 16.52 -1.97 -14.71
CA ALA A 217 15.65 -3.09 -15.01
C ALA A 217 16.13 -4.36 -14.30
N THR A 218 15.21 -5.12 -13.73
CA THR A 218 15.50 -6.41 -13.13
C THR A 218 15.48 -7.49 -14.21
N THR A 219 16.58 -8.24 -14.35
CA THR A 219 16.69 -9.38 -15.29
C THR A 219 16.93 -10.70 -14.57
N GLU A 220 17.41 -10.67 -13.32
CA GLU A 220 17.78 -11.83 -12.50
C GLU A 220 17.32 -11.62 -11.06
N GLY A 221 16.02 -11.38 -10.85
CA GLY A 221 15.43 -11.21 -9.52
C GLY A 221 15.19 -12.58 -8.86
N PHE A 222 15.46 -12.68 -7.56
CA PHE A 222 15.15 -13.84 -6.76
C PHE A 222 13.88 -13.61 -5.93
N GLY A 223 12.90 -14.50 -6.08
CA GLY A 223 11.64 -14.42 -5.34
C GLY A 223 10.75 -13.23 -5.73
N GLY A 224 10.90 -12.72 -6.95
CA GLY A 224 10.14 -11.63 -7.52
C GLY A 224 10.98 -10.60 -8.28
N THR A 225 10.31 -9.63 -8.89
CA THR A 225 10.92 -8.56 -9.67
C THR A 225 11.01 -7.30 -8.81
N TYR A 226 12.18 -6.67 -8.71
CA TYR A 226 12.35 -5.52 -7.82
C TYR A 226 11.42 -4.35 -8.16
N ALA A 227 10.95 -3.66 -7.12
CA ALA A 227 10.29 -2.36 -7.25
C ALA A 227 11.36 -1.30 -7.55
N THR A 228 11.63 -1.05 -8.82
CA THR A 228 12.51 0.02 -9.32
C THR A 228 11.71 0.96 -10.19
N GLN A 229 12.16 2.19 -10.35
CA GLN A 229 11.49 3.16 -11.22
C GLN A 229 11.45 2.65 -12.67
N GLU A 230 12.54 2.04 -13.15
CA GLU A 230 12.65 1.48 -14.49
C GLU A 230 11.65 0.33 -14.72
N ASN A 231 11.51 -0.59 -13.75
CA ASN A 231 10.53 -1.68 -13.87
C ASN A 231 9.10 -1.16 -13.88
N PHE A 232 8.80 -0.12 -13.11
CA PHE A 232 7.49 0.54 -13.12
C PHE A 232 7.21 1.17 -14.48
N HIS A 233 8.20 1.88 -15.03
CA HIS A 233 8.10 2.50 -16.35
C HIS A 233 7.85 1.47 -17.44
N ILE A 234 8.70 0.44 -17.55
CA ILE A 234 8.60 -0.63 -18.56
C ILE A 234 7.21 -1.30 -18.51
N MET A 235 6.78 -1.70 -17.33
CA MET A 235 5.48 -2.37 -17.18
C MET A 235 4.31 -1.42 -17.48
N ARG A 236 4.37 -0.15 -17.03
CA ARG A 236 3.29 0.81 -17.28
C ARG A 236 3.11 1.11 -18.75
N GLU A 237 4.19 1.32 -19.50
CA GLU A 237 4.13 1.53 -20.95
C GLU A 237 3.54 0.31 -21.67
N ALA A 238 3.96 -0.90 -21.30
CA ALA A 238 3.42 -2.13 -21.86
C ALA A 238 1.93 -2.31 -21.60
N LEU A 239 1.46 -1.96 -20.38
CA LEU A 239 0.05 -2.05 -20.03
C LEU A 239 -0.78 -0.92 -20.64
N ASP A 240 -0.23 0.28 -20.85
CA ASP A 240 -0.89 1.35 -21.57
C ASP A 240 -1.15 0.98 -23.03
N GLU A 241 -0.15 0.39 -23.70
CA GLU A 241 -0.29 -0.13 -25.05
C GLU A 241 -1.36 -1.24 -25.12
N THR A 242 -1.29 -2.19 -24.18
CA THR A 242 -2.24 -3.30 -24.08
C THR A 242 -3.66 -2.80 -23.81
N SER A 243 -3.81 -1.81 -22.92
CA SER A 243 -5.09 -1.18 -22.60
C SER A 243 -5.74 -0.55 -23.83
N ARG A 244 -4.96 0.19 -24.64
CA ARG A 244 -5.47 0.80 -25.89
C ARG A 244 -5.90 -0.27 -26.90
N LYS A 245 -5.14 -1.36 -27.05
CA LYS A 245 -5.48 -2.47 -27.94
C LYS A 245 -6.75 -3.19 -27.53
N LEU A 246 -6.99 -3.35 -26.22
CA LEU A 246 -8.15 -4.03 -25.68
C LEU A 246 -9.39 -3.11 -25.50
N GLY A 247 -9.23 -1.78 -25.62
CA GLY A 247 -10.28 -0.81 -25.29
C GLY A 247 -10.64 -0.76 -23.81
N ARG A 248 -9.81 -1.35 -22.94
CA ARG A 248 -10.05 -1.55 -21.51
C ARG A 248 -8.80 -1.17 -20.71
N TYR A 249 -8.95 -0.34 -19.66
CA TYR A 249 -7.85 0.06 -18.81
C TYR A 249 -7.39 -1.10 -17.92
N ILE A 250 -6.09 -1.37 -17.92
CA ILE A 250 -5.45 -2.38 -17.07
C ILE A 250 -4.69 -1.67 -15.95
N HIS A 251 -5.07 -1.95 -14.72
CA HIS A 251 -4.45 -1.40 -13.53
C HIS A 251 -3.08 -2.02 -13.27
N LEU A 252 -2.15 -1.22 -12.76
CA LEU A 252 -0.83 -1.68 -12.32
C LEU A 252 -0.67 -1.47 -10.82
N THR A 253 -0.24 -2.50 -10.12
CA THR A 253 0.04 -2.45 -8.68
C THR A 253 1.41 -3.03 -8.35
N ASN A 254 1.96 -2.61 -7.22
CA ASN A 254 3.19 -3.14 -6.63
C ASN A 254 3.10 -3.06 -5.10
N TYR A 255 4.15 -3.45 -4.40
CA TYR A 255 4.24 -3.45 -2.94
C TYR A 255 5.24 -2.40 -2.47
N SER A 256 4.80 -1.47 -1.62
CA SER A 256 5.66 -0.42 -1.05
C SER A 256 6.07 -0.67 0.41
N SER A 257 5.27 -1.43 1.19
CA SER A 257 5.54 -1.68 2.61
C SER A 257 6.95 -2.24 2.84
N GLY A 258 7.74 -1.56 3.65
CA GLY A 258 9.15 -1.89 3.88
C GLY A 258 9.98 -0.64 4.20
N LEU A 259 11.30 -0.76 4.20
CA LEU A 259 12.22 0.35 4.57
C LEU A 259 12.28 1.50 3.55
N CYS A 260 11.76 1.30 2.32
CA CYS A 260 11.70 2.33 1.27
C CYS A 260 10.26 2.72 0.90
N MET A 261 9.32 2.62 1.84
CA MET A 261 7.89 2.83 1.57
C MET A 261 7.59 4.19 0.90
N PRO A 262 8.10 5.35 1.38
CA PRO A 262 7.87 6.64 0.75
C PRO A 262 8.50 6.76 -0.65
N GLU A 263 9.72 6.24 -0.83
CA GLU A 263 10.43 6.29 -2.12
C GLU A 263 9.67 5.51 -3.19
N ILE A 264 9.17 4.30 -2.85
CA ILE A 264 8.37 3.49 -3.77
C ILE A 264 7.04 4.17 -4.07
N ALA A 265 6.40 4.81 -3.09
CA ALA A 265 5.16 5.57 -3.31
C ALA A 265 5.37 6.75 -4.27
N TYR A 266 6.48 7.49 -4.15
CA TYR A 266 6.83 8.55 -5.09
C TYR A 266 7.06 8.01 -6.50
N MET A 267 7.88 6.97 -6.64
CA MET A 267 8.14 6.34 -7.95
C MET A 267 6.86 5.81 -8.58
N ALA A 268 5.97 5.20 -7.80
CA ALA A 268 4.68 4.71 -8.27
C ALA A 268 3.78 5.86 -8.78
N ALA A 269 3.76 7.00 -8.07
CA ALA A 269 3.02 8.18 -8.51
C ALA A 269 3.58 8.74 -9.81
N PHE A 270 4.90 8.83 -9.92
CA PHE A 270 5.61 9.34 -11.09
C PHE A 270 5.44 8.42 -12.31
N GLU A 271 5.55 7.10 -12.13
CA GLU A 271 5.38 6.09 -13.19
C GLU A 271 3.91 5.64 -13.33
N ARG A 272 2.96 6.37 -12.75
CA ARG A 272 1.53 6.24 -13.00
C ARG A 272 0.91 4.91 -12.58
N LEU A 273 1.39 4.31 -11.49
CA LEU A 273 0.76 3.13 -10.90
C LEU A 273 -0.62 3.48 -10.31
N ASP A 274 -1.45 2.46 -10.15
CA ASP A 274 -2.83 2.60 -9.70
C ASP A 274 -3.04 2.19 -8.25
N MET A 275 -2.23 1.25 -7.77
CA MET A 275 -2.35 0.67 -6.44
C MET A 275 -0.99 0.36 -5.84
N LEU A 276 -0.92 0.34 -4.50
CA LEU A 276 0.24 -0.09 -3.74
C LEU A 276 -0.17 -0.84 -2.49
N LEU A 277 0.48 -1.96 -2.16
CA LEU A 277 0.48 -2.42 -0.77
C LEU A 277 1.21 -1.39 0.08
N ASN A 278 0.52 -0.80 1.05
CA ASN A 278 1.03 0.29 1.88
C ASN A 278 0.45 0.18 3.29
N ASP A 279 1.15 -0.55 4.15
CA ASP A 279 0.74 -0.78 5.53
C ASP A 279 1.94 -0.95 6.45
N ALA A 280 1.95 -0.19 7.56
CA ALA A 280 2.97 -0.30 8.59
C ALA A 280 2.91 -1.66 9.29
N MET A 281 1.72 -2.16 9.60
CA MET A 281 1.56 -3.44 10.31
C MET A 281 2.14 -4.62 9.52
N TYR A 282 2.04 -4.61 8.18
CA TYR A 282 2.75 -5.58 7.35
C TYR A 282 4.26 -5.54 7.58
N GLY A 283 4.85 -4.35 7.60
CA GLY A 283 6.29 -4.18 7.85
C GLY A 283 6.68 -4.60 9.26
N ILE A 284 5.89 -4.22 10.26
CA ILE A 284 6.16 -4.48 11.67
C ILE A 284 6.00 -5.98 11.99
N LEU A 285 4.84 -6.55 11.71
CA LEU A 285 4.50 -7.90 12.15
C LEU A 285 5.15 -8.97 11.26
N PHE A 286 5.09 -8.79 9.95
CA PHE A 286 5.50 -9.81 9.00
C PHE A 286 6.99 -9.71 8.60
N ARG A 287 7.63 -8.52 8.75
CA ARG A 287 9.03 -8.27 8.32
C ARG A 287 9.98 -7.84 9.41
N ASP A 288 9.51 -7.70 10.65
CA ASP A 288 10.32 -7.22 11.77
C ASP A 288 11.02 -5.87 11.50
N ILE A 289 10.27 -4.94 10.91
CA ILE A 289 10.73 -3.56 10.73
C ILE A 289 10.29 -2.74 11.94
N ASN A 290 11.13 -1.82 12.40
CA ASN A 290 10.85 -0.99 13.55
C ASN A 290 9.56 -0.18 13.37
N MET A 291 8.70 -0.19 14.38
CA MET A 291 7.37 0.43 14.29
C MET A 291 7.43 1.96 14.21
N ARG A 292 8.37 2.63 14.89
CA ARG A 292 8.54 4.08 14.81
C ARG A 292 8.90 4.52 13.39
N ARG A 293 9.84 3.79 12.76
CA ARG A 293 10.23 4.00 11.38
C ARG A 293 9.05 3.81 10.44
N THR A 294 8.36 2.70 10.57
CA THR A 294 7.34 2.28 9.63
C THR A 294 6.09 3.16 9.69
N PHE A 295 5.67 3.62 10.87
CA PHE A 295 4.52 4.53 10.98
C PHE A 295 4.81 5.91 10.37
N CYS A 296 6.02 6.47 10.56
CA CYS A 296 6.40 7.72 9.88
C CYS A 296 6.39 7.56 8.36
N ASP A 297 7.01 6.48 7.88
CA ASP A 297 7.09 6.17 6.44
C ASP A 297 5.70 5.94 5.83
N GLN A 298 4.80 5.24 6.55
CA GLN A 298 3.41 5.04 6.13
C GLN A 298 2.67 6.37 5.95
N TYR A 299 2.72 7.25 6.93
CA TYR A 299 2.04 8.54 6.86
C TYR A 299 2.47 9.33 5.62
N PHE A 300 3.78 9.51 5.43
CA PHE A 300 4.30 10.28 4.31
C PHE A 300 3.97 9.63 2.96
N SER A 301 4.08 8.30 2.84
CA SER A 301 3.74 7.58 1.62
C SER A 301 2.24 7.65 1.30
N ARG A 302 1.36 7.60 2.31
CA ARG A 302 -0.09 7.76 2.13
C ARG A 302 -0.47 9.17 1.70
N ARG A 303 0.23 10.20 2.17
CA ARG A 303 0.11 11.58 1.65
C ARG A 303 0.37 11.63 0.14
N ILE A 304 1.42 10.96 -0.32
CA ILE A 304 1.75 10.86 -1.75
C ILE A 304 0.66 10.06 -2.50
N CYS A 305 0.23 8.92 -1.96
CA CYS A 305 -0.81 8.10 -2.59
C CYS A 305 -2.15 8.87 -2.71
N GLY A 306 -2.57 9.57 -1.65
CA GLY A 306 -3.77 10.41 -1.67
C GLY A 306 -3.68 11.53 -2.72
N PHE A 307 -2.55 12.24 -2.76
CA PHE A 307 -2.28 13.28 -3.76
C PHE A 307 -2.33 12.74 -5.20
N ALA A 308 -1.80 11.54 -5.42
CA ALA A 308 -1.75 10.91 -6.73
C ALA A 308 -3.02 10.13 -7.09
N GLY A 309 -3.96 9.91 -6.16
CA GLY A 309 -5.12 9.04 -6.39
C GLY A 309 -4.72 7.58 -6.61
N ILE A 310 -3.77 7.09 -5.81
CA ILE A 310 -3.33 5.68 -5.79
C ILE A 310 -4.09 4.97 -4.67
N ILE A 311 -4.72 3.84 -4.99
CA ILE A 311 -5.37 2.99 -4.00
C ILE A 311 -4.29 2.31 -3.17
N ILE A 312 -4.35 2.44 -1.84
CA ILE A 312 -3.54 1.61 -0.97
C ILE A 312 -4.25 0.28 -0.70
N ASN A 313 -3.49 -0.82 -0.71
CA ASN A 313 -3.92 -2.06 -0.11
C ASN A 313 -3.27 -2.17 1.27
N THR A 314 -4.07 -2.41 2.30
CA THR A 314 -3.55 -2.68 3.64
C THR A 314 -3.11 -4.13 3.75
N GLY A 315 -2.38 -4.48 4.79
CA GLY A 315 -1.66 -5.76 4.87
C GLY A 315 -2.28 -6.76 5.84
N GLU A 316 -3.52 -6.56 6.27
CA GLU A 316 -4.20 -7.44 7.22
C GLU A 316 -4.28 -8.88 6.68
N ASP A 317 -4.53 -9.02 5.38
CA ASP A 317 -4.53 -10.30 4.66
C ASP A 317 -3.17 -11.02 4.69
N ASN A 318 -2.06 -10.28 4.80
CA ASN A 318 -0.71 -10.87 4.79
C ASN A 318 -0.27 -11.32 6.19
N TYR A 319 -0.52 -10.53 7.25
CA TYR A 319 -0.06 -10.95 8.57
C TYR A 319 -1.01 -11.94 9.25
N ILE A 320 -2.25 -12.04 8.82
CA ILE A 320 -3.16 -13.11 9.30
C ILE A 320 -2.64 -14.51 8.94
N THR A 321 -1.81 -14.64 7.89
CA THR A 321 -1.16 -15.91 7.54
C THR A 321 -0.13 -16.37 8.59
N THR A 322 0.29 -15.50 9.50
CA THR A 322 1.19 -15.84 10.61
C THR A 322 0.45 -16.34 11.85
N ALA A 323 -0.87 -16.23 11.89
CA ALA A 323 -1.75 -16.69 12.97
C ALA A 323 -2.88 -17.56 12.40
N ASP A 324 -3.70 -18.15 13.24
CA ASP A 324 -4.94 -18.80 12.80
C ASP A 324 -5.97 -17.72 12.42
N ALA A 325 -6.43 -17.74 11.18
CA ALA A 325 -7.33 -16.72 10.66
C ALA A 325 -8.71 -16.71 11.35
N ASP A 326 -9.17 -17.88 11.82
CA ASP A 326 -10.42 -17.97 12.58
C ASP A 326 -10.27 -17.38 14.00
N GLU A 327 -9.15 -17.66 14.66
CA GLU A 327 -8.89 -17.14 16.01
C GLU A 327 -8.47 -15.67 16.00
N ALA A 328 -7.68 -15.25 15.02
CA ALA A 328 -7.14 -13.90 14.89
C ALA A 328 -8.05 -12.91 14.16
N ALA A 329 -9.25 -13.31 13.71
CA ALA A 329 -10.15 -12.48 12.92
C ALA A 329 -10.46 -11.11 13.55
N HIS A 330 -10.58 -11.04 14.87
CA HIS A 330 -10.82 -9.82 15.62
C HIS A 330 -9.66 -8.82 15.50
N THR A 331 -8.41 -9.31 15.37
CA THR A 331 -7.24 -8.44 15.19
C THR A 331 -7.25 -7.76 13.82
N VAL A 332 -7.77 -8.44 12.80
CA VAL A 332 -7.95 -7.89 11.45
C VAL A 332 -8.95 -6.73 11.47
N ILE A 333 -10.12 -6.93 12.09
CA ILE A 333 -11.15 -5.89 12.20
C ILE A 333 -10.63 -4.67 12.97
N ALA A 334 -9.99 -4.89 14.12
CA ALA A 334 -9.40 -3.81 14.91
C ALA A 334 -8.32 -3.04 14.11
N SER A 335 -7.45 -3.77 13.39
CA SER A 335 -6.41 -3.18 12.56
C SER A 335 -6.98 -2.39 11.39
N GLN A 336 -8.03 -2.88 10.72
CA GLN A 336 -8.68 -2.17 9.62
C GLN A 336 -9.29 -0.85 10.09
N LEU A 337 -9.97 -0.81 11.24
CA LEU A 337 -10.52 0.43 11.82
C LEU A 337 -9.41 1.45 12.19
N ILE A 338 -8.28 0.97 12.72
CA ILE A 338 -7.11 1.82 12.98
C ILE A 338 -6.48 2.31 11.66
N ASN A 339 -6.38 1.44 10.66
CA ASN A 339 -5.86 1.79 9.33
C ASN A 339 -6.75 2.80 8.58
N GLU A 340 -8.08 2.69 8.72
CA GLU A 340 -9.03 3.71 8.23
C GLU A 340 -8.66 5.09 8.77
N THR A 341 -8.45 5.18 10.08
CA THR A 341 -8.07 6.44 10.73
C THR A 341 -6.72 6.96 10.24
N PHE A 342 -5.69 6.12 10.15
CA PHE A 342 -4.38 6.55 9.62
C PHE A 342 -4.45 7.05 8.18
N ALA A 343 -5.29 6.43 7.36
CA ALA A 343 -5.46 6.87 5.98
C ALA A 343 -6.18 8.23 5.90
N HIS A 344 -7.22 8.43 6.71
CA HIS A 344 -7.91 9.72 6.80
C HIS A 344 -7.00 10.83 7.35
N LEU A 345 -6.18 10.54 8.37
CA LEU A 345 -5.17 11.49 8.88
C LEU A 345 -4.13 11.87 7.81
N ALA A 346 -3.86 10.98 6.87
CA ALA A 346 -3.01 11.25 5.72
C ALA A 346 -3.77 11.90 4.53
N GLY A 347 -5.04 12.28 4.68
CA GLY A 347 -5.85 12.95 3.66
C GLY A 347 -6.37 12.03 2.56
N MET A 348 -6.45 10.73 2.79
CA MET A 348 -7.03 9.78 1.82
C MET A 348 -8.54 9.66 2.02
N THR A 349 -9.26 9.42 0.93
CA THR A 349 -10.69 9.12 0.91
C THR A 349 -10.93 7.61 0.91
N ASP A 350 -12.11 7.16 1.34
CA ASP A 350 -12.45 5.74 1.49
C ASP A 350 -12.26 4.93 0.21
N ASP A 351 -12.54 5.52 -0.96
CA ASP A 351 -12.37 4.91 -2.27
C ASP A 351 -10.90 4.65 -2.67
N LEU A 352 -9.96 5.20 -1.91
CA LEU A 352 -8.52 4.94 -2.05
C LEU A 352 -7.98 3.97 -0.99
N ILE A 353 -8.82 3.41 -0.11
CA ILE A 353 -8.40 2.51 0.96
C ILE A 353 -8.91 1.09 0.67
N GLY A 354 -8.05 0.26 0.08
CA GLY A 354 -8.33 -1.16 -0.18
C GLY A 354 -7.91 -2.02 1.01
N PHE A 355 -8.83 -2.20 1.97
CA PHE A 355 -8.54 -3.08 3.11
C PHE A 355 -8.27 -4.51 2.67
N GLY A 356 -7.25 -5.13 3.27
CA GLY A 356 -6.90 -6.51 3.03
C GLY A 356 -7.82 -7.45 3.81
N HIS A 357 -8.36 -8.45 3.14
CA HIS A 357 -9.08 -9.55 3.75
C HIS A 357 -8.71 -10.87 3.07
N SER A 358 -8.67 -11.98 3.80
CA SER A 358 -8.16 -13.26 3.32
C SER A 358 -9.02 -14.42 3.78
N PHE A 359 -9.26 -15.38 2.86
CA PHE A 359 -9.88 -16.66 3.17
C PHE A 359 -8.83 -17.67 3.65
N GLU A 360 -8.26 -17.45 4.83
CA GLU A 360 -7.18 -18.27 5.39
C GLU A 360 -7.65 -19.12 6.58
N ILE A 361 -8.85 -19.71 6.49
CA ILE A 361 -9.40 -20.63 7.50
C ILE A 361 -8.97 -22.05 7.16
N ASP A 362 -8.54 -22.83 8.16
CA ASP A 362 -8.16 -24.22 8.00
C ASP A 362 -9.32 -25.03 7.39
N PRO A 363 -9.16 -25.61 6.18
CA PRO A 363 -10.21 -26.36 5.51
C PRO A 363 -10.65 -27.64 6.22
N ALA A 364 -9.89 -28.12 7.21
CA ALA A 364 -10.29 -29.23 8.07
C ALA A 364 -11.35 -28.85 9.11
N ARG A 365 -11.58 -27.56 9.34
CA ARG A 365 -12.66 -27.09 10.23
C ARG A 365 -14.02 -27.20 9.54
N GLU A 366 -15.04 -27.56 10.31
CA GLU A 366 -16.41 -27.53 9.84
C GLU A 366 -16.90 -26.08 9.62
N ASP A 367 -17.78 -25.90 8.67
CA ASP A 367 -18.44 -24.62 8.37
C ASP A 367 -17.48 -23.48 7.97
N THR A 368 -16.28 -23.78 7.46
CA THR A 368 -15.30 -22.77 7.03
C THR A 368 -15.88 -21.74 6.05
N LEU A 369 -16.71 -22.20 5.11
CA LEU A 369 -17.37 -21.30 4.16
C LEU A 369 -18.35 -20.33 4.83
N LEU A 370 -19.11 -20.79 5.84
CA LEU A 370 -20.04 -19.92 6.58
C LEU A 370 -19.28 -18.92 7.46
N ARG A 371 -18.17 -19.33 8.05
CA ARG A 371 -17.28 -18.44 8.80
C ARG A 371 -16.68 -17.38 7.92
N GLU A 372 -16.24 -17.75 6.71
CA GLU A 372 -15.72 -16.82 5.74
C GLU A 372 -16.78 -15.84 5.23
N PHE A 373 -18.00 -16.31 4.94
CA PHE A 373 -19.12 -15.40 4.64
C PHE A 373 -19.36 -14.39 5.75
N ALA A 374 -19.28 -14.81 7.01
CA ALA A 374 -19.44 -13.92 8.16
C ALA A 374 -18.41 -12.78 8.13
N MET A 375 -17.14 -13.11 7.88
CA MET A 375 -16.04 -12.15 7.87
C MET A 375 -16.06 -11.25 6.63
N ALA A 376 -16.20 -11.82 5.44
CA ALA A 376 -16.21 -11.08 4.19
C ALA A 376 -17.37 -10.07 4.13
N MET A 377 -18.56 -10.46 4.59
CA MET A 377 -19.70 -9.56 4.73
C MET A 377 -19.44 -8.46 5.77
N MET A 378 -18.89 -8.81 6.93
CA MET A 378 -18.61 -7.82 7.98
C MET A 378 -17.62 -6.75 7.49
N VAL A 379 -16.52 -7.15 6.85
CA VAL A 379 -15.56 -6.20 6.28
C VAL A 379 -16.22 -5.32 5.21
N ARG A 380 -17.03 -5.92 4.31
CA ARG A 380 -17.74 -5.16 3.27
C ARG A 380 -18.69 -4.12 3.85
N GLU A 381 -19.45 -4.47 4.88
CA GLU A 381 -20.44 -3.60 5.52
C GLU A 381 -19.81 -2.52 6.41
N LEU A 382 -18.70 -2.83 7.08
CA LEU A 382 -17.94 -1.84 7.85
C LEU A 382 -17.33 -0.77 6.94
N PHE A 383 -16.92 -1.13 5.72
CA PHE A 383 -16.21 -0.24 4.79
C PHE A 383 -16.90 -0.19 3.40
N PRO A 384 -18.14 0.34 3.32
CA PRO A 384 -18.99 0.20 2.13
C PRO A 384 -18.46 0.93 0.89
N ARG A 385 -17.62 1.94 1.03
CA ARG A 385 -17.03 2.69 -0.09
C ARG A 385 -15.61 2.24 -0.46
N SER A 386 -14.99 1.40 0.36
CA SER A 386 -13.62 0.95 0.16
C SER A 386 -13.52 -0.18 -0.86
N PRO A 387 -12.54 -0.17 -1.76
CA PRO A 387 -12.27 -1.29 -2.65
C PRO A 387 -11.56 -2.41 -1.87
N ILE A 388 -12.33 -3.21 -1.11
CA ILE A 388 -11.77 -4.31 -0.33
C ILE A 388 -10.96 -5.22 -1.25
N LYS A 389 -9.69 -5.46 -0.89
CA LYS A 389 -8.82 -6.43 -1.56
C LYS A 389 -8.96 -7.78 -0.88
N TYR A 390 -9.65 -8.69 -1.55
CA TYR A 390 -9.87 -10.05 -1.10
C TYR A 390 -8.75 -10.96 -1.59
N MET A 391 -8.10 -11.66 -0.65
CA MET A 391 -7.00 -12.56 -0.96
C MET A 391 -7.47 -14.02 -0.98
N PRO A 392 -6.97 -14.87 -1.91
CA PRO A 392 -7.34 -16.28 -1.97
C PRO A 392 -6.75 -17.05 -0.78
N PRO A 393 -7.26 -18.26 -0.51
CA PRO A 393 -6.68 -19.15 0.50
C PRO A 393 -5.34 -19.68 0.02
N THR A 394 -4.23 -19.19 0.57
CA THR A 394 -2.88 -19.59 0.16
C THR A 394 -2.17 -20.44 1.23
N LYS A 395 -2.41 -20.15 2.51
CA LYS A 395 -1.75 -20.77 3.65
C LYS A 395 -1.96 -22.29 3.72
N HIS A 396 -3.14 -22.76 3.35
CA HIS A 396 -3.53 -24.17 3.47
C HIS A 396 -3.47 -24.95 2.16
N LYS A 397 -2.86 -24.41 1.10
CA LYS A 397 -2.60 -25.15 -0.14
C LYS A 397 -1.38 -26.06 0.03
N GLU A 398 -1.52 -27.34 -0.37
CA GLU A 398 -0.54 -28.39 -0.09
C GLU A 398 0.08 -29.02 -1.35
N GLY A 399 -0.19 -28.58 -2.53
CA GLY A 399 0.31 -29.20 -3.76
C GLY A 399 -0.66 -30.19 -4.43
N ASP A 400 -1.81 -30.48 -3.83
CA ASP A 400 -2.95 -31.04 -4.56
C ASP A 400 -3.62 -29.93 -5.37
N ILE A 401 -3.38 -29.94 -6.68
CA ILE A 401 -3.89 -28.91 -7.59
C ILE A 401 -5.43 -28.92 -7.71
N PHE A 402 -6.08 -30.05 -7.55
CA PHE A 402 -7.54 -30.15 -7.60
C PHE A 402 -8.19 -29.58 -6.34
N PHE A 403 -7.64 -29.92 -5.18
CA PHE A 403 -8.03 -29.32 -3.91
C PHE A 403 -7.79 -27.80 -3.91
N SER A 404 -6.59 -27.38 -4.32
CA SER A 404 -6.23 -25.95 -4.41
C SER A 404 -7.17 -25.19 -5.33
N HIS A 405 -7.51 -25.76 -6.50
CA HIS A 405 -8.46 -25.16 -7.43
C HIS A 405 -9.88 -25.07 -6.85
N ALA A 406 -10.36 -26.15 -6.20
CA ALA A 406 -11.70 -26.11 -5.57
C ALA A 406 -11.77 -25.05 -4.47
N TYR A 407 -10.71 -24.89 -3.71
CA TYR A 407 -10.62 -23.90 -2.64
C TYR A 407 -10.58 -22.47 -3.18
N ASP A 408 -9.86 -22.23 -4.30
CA ASP A 408 -9.89 -20.94 -5.02
C ASP A 408 -11.29 -20.61 -5.55
N VAL A 409 -12.01 -21.60 -6.09
CA VAL A 409 -13.40 -21.41 -6.58
C VAL A 409 -14.37 -21.02 -5.46
N MET A 410 -14.18 -21.58 -4.25
CA MET A 410 -14.97 -21.17 -3.08
C MET A 410 -14.68 -19.71 -2.70
N ALA A 411 -13.43 -19.26 -2.76
CA ALA A 411 -13.06 -17.87 -2.54
C ALA A 411 -13.68 -16.94 -3.60
N ASP A 412 -13.67 -17.34 -4.88
CA ASP A 412 -14.33 -16.62 -5.97
C ASP A 412 -15.83 -16.46 -5.71
N LEU A 413 -16.49 -17.51 -5.21
CA LEU A 413 -17.92 -17.49 -4.87
C LEU A 413 -18.21 -16.52 -3.72
N VAL A 414 -17.41 -16.55 -2.65
CA VAL A 414 -17.58 -15.60 -1.54
C VAL A 414 -17.38 -14.17 -2.03
N ALA A 415 -16.33 -13.92 -2.81
CA ALA A 415 -16.02 -12.57 -3.30
C ALA A 415 -17.15 -11.94 -4.11
N ILE A 416 -17.72 -12.67 -5.07
CA ILE A 416 -18.83 -12.15 -5.90
C ILE A 416 -20.12 -12.01 -5.09
N THR A 417 -20.39 -12.96 -4.20
CA THR A 417 -21.63 -13.00 -3.42
C THR A 417 -21.68 -11.91 -2.36
N THR A 418 -20.53 -11.56 -1.78
CA THR A 418 -20.40 -10.51 -0.75
C THR A 418 -20.00 -9.14 -1.29
N GLY A 419 -19.87 -8.98 -2.62
CA GLY A 419 -19.61 -7.69 -3.26
C GLY A 419 -18.21 -7.12 -2.97
N GLN A 420 -17.18 -7.96 -2.96
CA GLN A 420 -15.79 -7.51 -2.82
C GLN A 420 -15.36 -6.66 -4.01
N GLY A 421 -14.44 -5.69 -3.79
CA GLY A 421 -14.05 -4.75 -4.86
C GLY A 421 -12.93 -5.28 -5.75
N ILE A 422 -11.93 -5.91 -5.15
CA ILE A 422 -10.73 -6.45 -5.82
C ILE A 422 -10.53 -7.87 -5.33
N GLN A 423 -10.30 -8.82 -6.24
CA GLN A 423 -9.92 -10.16 -5.84
C GLN A 423 -8.59 -10.55 -6.45
N LEU A 424 -7.61 -10.82 -5.60
CA LEU A 424 -6.41 -11.55 -5.97
C LEU A 424 -6.81 -12.99 -6.29
N LEU A 425 -6.59 -13.42 -7.53
CA LEU A 425 -6.93 -14.78 -7.94
C LEU A 425 -5.89 -15.78 -7.44
N GLY A 426 -6.35 -16.83 -6.79
CA GLY A 426 -5.53 -17.96 -6.40
C GLY A 426 -5.11 -18.78 -7.62
N MET A 427 -3.92 -19.36 -7.53
CA MET A 427 -3.38 -20.27 -8.53
C MET A 427 -3.28 -21.67 -7.93
N MET A 428 -3.77 -22.67 -8.65
CA MET A 428 -3.78 -24.06 -8.16
C MET A 428 -2.38 -24.64 -7.88
N THR A 429 -1.33 -24.01 -8.42
CA THR A 429 0.06 -24.44 -8.32
C THR A 429 0.90 -23.64 -7.32
N GLU A 430 0.32 -22.69 -6.58
CA GLU A 430 1.06 -21.77 -5.68
C GLU A 430 1.92 -22.49 -4.63
N ALA A 431 1.48 -23.64 -4.13
CA ALA A 431 2.27 -24.43 -3.17
C ALA A 431 3.43 -25.20 -3.81
N MET A 432 3.55 -25.23 -5.13
CA MET A 432 4.51 -26.06 -5.85
C MET A 432 5.62 -25.26 -6.54
N HIS A 433 5.24 -24.17 -7.21
CA HIS A 433 6.16 -23.34 -8.01
C HIS A 433 5.53 -21.98 -8.34
N ASN A 434 6.34 -21.06 -8.87
CA ASN A 434 5.81 -19.82 -9.43
C ASN A 434 4.82 -20.12 -10.55
N PRO A 435 3.59 -19.54 -10.53
CA PRO A 435 2.57 -19.83 -11.51
C PRO A 435 3.02 -19.55 -12.95
N PHE A 436 2.68 -20.46 -13.85
CA PHE A 436 2.89 -20.32 -15.29
C PHE A 436 1.71 -19.61 -15.97
N LEU A 437 1.85 -19.35 -17.28
CA LEU A 437 0.78 -18.75 -18.09
C LEU A 437 -0.53 -19.56 -18.03
N MET A 438 -0.43 -20.90 -18.05
CA MET A 438 -1.60 -21.77 -17.99
C MET A 438 -2.32 -21.68 -16.65
N ASP A 439 -1.59 -21.59 -15.55
CA ASP A 439 -2.18 -21.48 -14.20
C ASP A 439 -3.01 -20.20 -14.07
N ARG A 440 -2.49 -19.08 -14.58
CA ARG A 440 -3.21 -17.80 -14.64
C ARG A 440 -4.42 -17.86 -15.56
N PHE A 441 -4.30 -18.54 -16.71
CA PHE A 441 -5.43 -18.73 -17.62
C PHE A 441 -6.56 -19.50 -16.95
N VAL A 442 -6.25 -20.59 -16.24
CA VAL A 442 -7.25 -21.40 -15.53
C VAL A 442 -7.92 -20.56 -14.43
N ALA A 443 -7.16 -19.85 -13.61
CA ALA A 443 -7.68 -18.98 -12.55
C ALA A 443 -8.61 -17.89 -13.12
N LEU A 444 -8.18 -17.17 -14.15
CA LEU A 444 -8.99 -16.13 -14.80
C LEU A 444 -10.28 -16.67 -15.42
N LYS A 445 -10.21 -17.84 -16.07
CA LYS A 445 -11.37 -18.49 -16.68
C LYS A 445 -12.35 -18.99 -15.62
N SER A 446 -11.84 -19.55 -14.54
CA SER A 446 -12.63 -20.05 -13.41
C SER A 446 -13.36 -18.91 -12.70
N ALA A 447 -12.65 -17.85 -12.32
CA ALA A 447 -13.25 -16.67 -11.71
C ALA A 447 -14.32 -16.02 -12.62
N ALA A 448 -14.03 -15.91 -13.92
CA ALA A 448 -15.01 -15.38 -14.88
C ALA A 448 -16.28 -16.26 -14.99
N TYR A 449 -16.14 -17.57 -14.86
CA TYR A 449 -17.27 -18.48 -14.81
C TYR A 449 -18.10 -18.30 -13.53
N VAL A 450 -17.44 -18.28 -12.36
CA VAL A 450 -18.09 -18.11 -11.06
C VAL A 450 -18.81 -16.76 -10.99
N TYR A 451 -18.16 -15.67 -11.38
CA TYR A 451 -18.74 -14.32 -11.35
C TYR A 451 -19.97 -14.20 -12.25
N ARG A 452 -19.98 -14.89 -13.38
CA ARG A 452 -21.15 -14.93 -14.26
C ARG A 452 -22.25 -15.80 -13.70
N GLY A 453 -21.90 -17.00 -13.24
CA GLY A 453 -22.86 -18.00 -12.74
C GLY A 453 -23.51 -17.61 -11.41
N ALA A 454 -22.78 -16.93 -10.54
CA ALA A 454 -23.24 -16.51 -9.21
C ALA A 454 -23.53 -15.00 -9.10
N ARG A 455 -23.64 -14.27 -10.23
CA ARG A 455 -23.76 -12.81 -10.28
C ARG A 455 -24.80 -12.23 -9.33
N HIS A 456 -25.96 -12.85 -9.25
CA HIS A 456 -27.11 -12.40 -8.46
C HIS A 456 -27.36 -13.28 -7.23
N LEU A 457 -26.44 -14.21 -6.92
CA LEU A 457 -26.65 -15.11 -5.79
C LEU A 457 -26.82 -14.34 -4.48
N GLY A 458 -26.04 -13.27 -4.29
CA GLY A 458 -26.15 -12.40 -3.12
C GLY A 458 -27.52 -11.70 -2.99
N ASP A 459 -28.23 -11.51 -4.11
CA ASP A 459 -29.56 -10.89 -4.11
C ASP A 459 -30.67 -11.90 -3.77
N GLU A 460 -30.40 -13.20 -3.92
CA GLU A 460 -31.37 -14.28 -3.76
C GLU A 460 -31.31 -14.99 -2.40
N ILE A 461 -30.25 -14.73 -1.60
CA ILE A 461 -30.07 -15.39 -0.31
C ILE A 461 -30.07 -14.39 0.84
N SER A 462 -30.51 -14.85 2.01
CA SER A 462 -30.35 -14.12 3.27
C SER A 462 -30.01 -15.09 4.40
N PHE A 463 -29.21 -14.64 5.34
CA PHE A 463 -28.78 -15.47 6.45
C PHE A 463 -29.65 -15.27 7.69
N LYS A 464 -29.81 -16.33 8.47
CA LYS A 464 -30.61 -16.31 9.70
C LYS A 464 -29.97 -15.38 10.74
N PRO A 465 -30.75 -14.49 11.40
CA PRO A 465 -30.22 -13.53 12.39
C PRO A 465 -29.68 -14.22 13.66
N ASP A 466 -29.99 -15.48 13.89
CA ASP A 466 -29.49 -16.34 14.97
C ASP A 466 -28.60 -17.50 14.45
N GLY A 467 -28.26 -17.50 13.15
CA GLY A 467 -27.45 -18.51 12.49
C GLY A 467 -25.95 -18.41 12.84
N ILE A 468 -25.16 -19.32 12.26
CA ILE A 468 -23.70 -19.39 12.44
C ILE A 468 -23.04 -18.04 12.05
N ILE A 469 -23.41 -17.51 10.90
CA ILE A 469 -22.84 -16.26 10.37
C ILE A 469 -23.09 -15.09 11.34
N ALA A 470 -24.34 -14.91 11.78
CA ALA A 470 -24.70 -13.83 12.67
C ALA A 470 -24.01 -13.94 14.05
N ARG A 471 -23.92 -15.15 14.59
CA ARG A 471 -23.18 -15.39 15.85
C ARG A 471 -21.70 -15.08 15.68
N ARG A 472 -21.09 -15.51 14.57
CA ARG A 472 -19.67 -15.29 14.30
C ARG A 472 -19.35 -13.81 14.15
N GLN A 473 -20.16 -13.04 13.44
CA GLN A 473 -19.97 -11.60 13.32
C GLN A 473 -20.00 -10.90 14.70
N ARG A 474 -20.98 -11.23 15.54
CA ARG A 474 -21.06 -10.66 16.90
C ARG A 474 -19.85 -11.03 17.76
N GLU A 475 -19.49 -12.31 17.77
CA GLU A 475 -18.32 -12.82 18.52
C GLU A 475 -17.03 -12.07 18.13
N VAL A 476 -16.72 -12.03 16.83
CA VAL A 476 -15.48 -11.38 16.33
C VAL A 476 -15.50 -9.88 16.60
N PHE A 477 -16.66 -9.24 16.43
CA PHE A 477 -16.74 -7.79 16.67
C PHE A 477 -16.61 -7.43 18.15
N GLU A 478 -17.19 -8.20 19.07
CA GLU A 478 -16.99 -8.01 20.53
C GLU A 478 -15.52 -8.17 20.91
N GLN A 479 -14.84 -9.17 20.36
CA GLN A 479 -13.41 -9.36 20.59
C GLN A 479 -12.59 -8.20 20.03
N ALA A 480 -12.94 -7.70 18.83
CA ALA A 480 -12.28 -6.54 18.22
C ALA A 480 -12.51 -5.27 19.05
N LEU A 481 -13.72 -5.06 19.56
CA LEU A 481 -14.05 -3.94 20.44
C LEU A 481 -13.23 -3.98 21.72
N SER A 482 -13.16 -5.15 22.38
CA SER A 482 -12.33 -5.33 23.59
C SER A 482 -10.85 -5.07 23.34
N LEU A 483 -10.33 -5.50 22.18
CA LEU A 483 -8.95 -5.19 21.77
C LEU A 483 -8.76 -3.68 21.56
N LEU A 484 -9.71 -3.00 20.92
CA LEU A 484 -9.63 -1.56 20.70
C LEU A 484 -9.70 -0.76 22.01
N GLU A 485 -10.48 -1.20 23.00
CA GLU A 485 -10.50 -0.62 24.35
C GLU A 485 -9.13 -0.75 25.03
N GLU A 486 -8.48 -1.92 24.93
CA GLU A 486 -7.13 -2.13 25.41
C GLU A 486 -6.12 -1.21 24.70
N VAL A 487 -6.18 -1.15 23.37
CA VAL A 487 -5.26 -0.33 22.55
C VAL A 487 -5.47 1.17 22.84
N ALA A 488 -6.70 1.63 22.97
CA ALA A 488 -6.99 3.03 23.29
C ALA A 488 -6.47 3.45 24.67
N ARG A 489 -6.52 2.53 25.66
CA ARG A 489 -6.03 2.75 27.02
C ARG A 489 -4.50 2.73 27.09
N ASP A 490 -3.86 1.73 26.48
CA ASP A 490 -2.46 1.40 26.69
C ASP A 490 -1.52 1.92 25.57
N GLY A 491 -2.09 2.29 24.44
CA GLY A 491 -1.39 2.73 23.24
C GLY A 491 -1.09 1.60 22.23
N LEU A 492 -1.16 1.94 20.94
CA LEU A 492 -1.00 0.97 19.84
C LEU A 492 0.39 0.31 19.84
N MET A 493 1.46 1.10 20.02
CA MET A 493 2.83 0.55 20.03
C MET A 493 3.04 -0.45 21.18
N ALA A 494 2.47 -0.16 22.35
CA ALA A 494 2.52 -1.07 23.50
C ALA A 494 1.71 -2.35 23.25
N ALA A 495 0.55 -2.26 22.61
CA ALA A 495 -0.26 -3.43 22.26
C ALA A 495 0.47 -4.35 21.25
N ILE A 496 1.12 -3.77 20.23
CA ILE A 496 1.98 -4.51 19.29
C ILE A 496 3.13 -5.19 20.06
N GLY A 497 3.74 -4.50 21.01
CA GLY A 497 4.82 -5.02 21.86
C GLY A 497 4.39 -6.24 22.69
N ARG A 498 3.12 -6.37 23.01
CA ARG A 498 2.52 -7.48 23.74
C ARG A 498 1.92 -8.57 22.86
N ALA A 499 2.21 -8.58 21.58
CA ALA A 499 1.67 -9.56 20.62
C ALA A 499 0.13 -9.57 20.55
N ARG A 500 -0.52 -8.39 20.63
CA ARG A 500 -1.99 -8.30 20.53
C ARG A 500 -2.52 -8.33 19.10
N PHE A 501 -1.62 -8.34 18.10
CA PHE A 501 -1.93 -8.44 16.68
C PHE A 501 -1.14 -9.58 16.04
N GLY A 502 -1.78 -10.58 15.46
CA GLY A 502 -1.15 -11.66 14.72
C GLY A 502 -0.16 -12.52 15.52
N ASP A 503 -0.35 -12.69 16.84
CA ASP A 503 0.47 -13.50 17.77
C ASP A 503 1.98 -13.20 17.75
N THR A 504 2.37 -12.02 17.23
CA THR A 504 3.78 -11.66 17.05
C THR A 504 4.11 -10.42 17.87
N ALA A 505 4.97 -10.57 18.88
CA ALA A 505 5.51 -9.45 19.66
C ALA A 505 6.56 -8.68 18.86
N ARG A 506 6.44 -7.34 18.85
CA ARG A 506 7.45 -6.43 18.27
C ARG A 506 7.70 -5.29 19.23
N THR A 507 8.92 -5.13 19.73
CA THR A 507 9.22 -4.08 20.67
C THR A 507 9.41 -2.73 19.97
N GLU A 508 9.12 -1.65 20.66
CA GLU A 508 9.26 -0.28 20.13
C GLU A 508 10.69 0.07 19.75
N THR A 509 11.67 -0.51 20.44
CA THR A 509 13.11 -0.31 20.20
C THR A 509 13.74 -1.43 19.37
N GLY A 510 12.98 -2.46 19.01
CA GLY A 510 13.43 -3.58 18.19
C GLY A 510 13.15 -3.38 16.70
N GLY A 511 13.50 -4.38 15.93
CA GLY A 511 13.29 -4.39 14.48
C GLY A 511 14.30 -3.55 13.70
N LYS A 512 14.29 -3.73 12.37
CA LYS A 512 15.23 -3.07 11.46
C LYS A 512 14.81 -1.63 11.16
N GLY A 513 15.78 -0.71 11.08
CA GLY A 513 15.56 0.65 10.57
C GLY A 513 15.37 1.74 11.63
N LEU A 514 15.40 1.42 12.94
CA LEU A 514 15.25 2.41 14.02
C LEU A 514 16.28 3.55 13.93
N ALA A 515 17.54 3.24 13.59
CA ALA A 515 18.61 4.24 13.46
C ALA A 515 18.31 5.30 12.37
N GLY A 516 17.39 5.03 11.47
CA GLY A 516 16.93 5.96 10.44
C GLY A 516 15.77 6.86 10.86
N VAL A 517 15.42 6.97 12.15
CA VAL A 517 14.36 7.85 12.68
C VAL A 517 15.01 9.04 13.40
N PHE A 518 14.58 10.26 13.05
CA PHE A 518 15.13 11.51 13.60
C PHE A 518 13.99 12.41 14.09
N GLU A 519 14.18 13.02 15.26
CA GLU A 519 13.29 14.08 15.72
C GLU A 519 13.53 15.35 14.89
N ARG A 520 12.46 15.99 14.44
CA ARG A 520 12.53 17.21 13.64
C ARG A 520 12.97 18.39 14.47
N ALA A 521 13.91 19.19 13.95
CA ALA A 521 14.24 20.47 14.54
C ALA A 521 13.07 21.47 14.40
N PRO A 522 13.01 22.52 15.23
CA PRO A 522 11.97 23.56 15.11
C PRO A 522 11.98 24.26 13.73
N ASP A 523 13.13 24.32 13.06
CA ASP A 523 13.33 24.88 11.73
C ASP A 523 13.40 23.80 10.62
N TYR A 524 12.90 22.60 10.89
CA TYR A 524 12.82 21.49 9.92
C TYR A 524 12.18 21.95 8.60
N PHE A 525 12.77 21.51 7.49
CA PHE A 525 12.38 21.99 6.17
C PHE A 525 12.19 20.84 5.20
N ASN A 526 10.93 20.51 4.92
CA ASN A 526 10.50 19.52 3.93
C ASN A 526 9.45 20.15 3.00
N THR A 527 9.91 20.63 1.85
CA THR A 527 9.10 21.36 0.88
C THR A 527 8.02 20.50 0.22
N PHE A 528 8.24 19.19 0.11
CA PHE A 528 7.24 18.29 -0.45
C PHE A 528 6.08 18.10 0.54
N LEU A 529 6.36 17.88 1.81
CA LEU A 529 5.33 17.78 2.84
C LEU A 529 4.49 19.08 2.93
N GLU A 530 5.14 20.25 2.88
CA GLU A 530 4.45 21.56 2.84
C GLU A 530 3.41 21.63 1.71
N ILE A 531 3.73 21.12 0.51
CA ILE A 531 2.81 21.11 -0.64
C ILE A 531 1.70 20.09 -0.44
N LEU A 532 2.02 18.87 0.00
CA LEU A 532 1.03 17.83 0.24
C LEU A 532 -0.02 18.27 1.27
N GLU A 533 0.40 18.93 2.36
CA GLU A 533 -0.50 19.46 3.39
C GLU A 533 -1.32 20.67 2.92
N SER A 534 -0.74 21.52 2.06
CA SER A 534 -1.47 22.69 1.52
C SER A 534 -2.60 22.29 0.56
N THR A 535 -2.53 21.12 -0.03
CA THR A 535 -3.55 20.61 -0.96
C THR A 535 -4.84 20.26 -0.24
N ASP A 536 -4.77 19.76 1.00
CA ASP A 536 -5.95 19.43 1.81
C ASP A 536 -6.76 20.67 2.18
N ARG A 537 -6.08 21.78 2.50
CA ARG A 537 -6.73 23.05 2.89
C ARG A 537 -7.51 23.70 1.75
N ARG A 538 -7.29 23.27 0.50
CA ARG A 538 -8.03 23.77 -0.68
C ARG A 538 -9.19 22.84 -1.06
N ALA A 539 -9.23 21.63 -0.53
CA ALA A 539 -10.29 20.64 -0.79
C ALA A 539 -11.38 20.66 0.29
N ALA A 540 -11.07 21.20 1.48
CA ALA A 540 -11.99 21.46 2.58
C ALA A 540 -12.63 22.85 2.46
#